data_1fe17f6bd9a9ed004c81c8e4ca34544c
#
_entry.id   1fe17f6bd9a9ed004c81c8e4ca34544c
#
_cell.length_a   1.000
_cell.length_b   1.000
_cell.length_c   1.000
_cell.angle_alpha   90.00
_cell.angle_beta   90.00
_cell.angle_gamma   90.00
#
_symmetry.space_group_name_H-M   'P 1'
#
loop_
_entity.id
_entity.type
_entity.pdbx_description
1 polymer ?
#
loop_
_entity_poly.entity_id
_entity_poly.type
_entity_poly.pdbx_seq_one_letter_code
_entity_poly.pdbx_strand_id
1 'polypeptide(L)'
;RSRGLGDVYKRQLTDMLVNLESDSVLGRFKLAKGSMSLVDTKLQTEISKSVAGLPYSLSLGGSAGNTIRAMAKLGCQVGFIGKVGQDTTGDFFVQALENLGVEPVIFRGSKRSGKCVSLISPDGERTMVTYLGAALELTAAEIDPAIFDGYDCLYIEGYIVQDHDLIRKAARTAKECGLKVAIDLASFNIVAENLEFLRNLVRDYVDIVFANEDEAKTFACEAEPLNALQCISEMCELAVVKIGIKGAMIKHGDEVVHVGILAAAKRVDTTGAGDFYAAGFLAGLCENLSLRQCGTIGAITAGKVIEVVGTTFGEEAWEDISRLVNKVRNEKYLF
;
A
#
# COMPACT_ATOMS: atom_id res chain seq x y z
N ARG A 1 -6.84 -16.74 18.72
CA ARG A 1 -7.46 -16.12 17.53
C ARG A 1 -6.57 -14.96 17.16
N SER A 2 -5.93 -14.97 15.97
CA SER A 2 -5.23 -13.79 15.47
C SER A 2 -6.28 -12.69 15.28
N ARG A 3 -6.06 -11.57 15.90
CA ARG A 3 -6.85 -10.37 15.74
C ARG A 3 -6.26 -9.61 14.56
N GLY A 4 -7.07 -8.87 13.82
CA GLY A 4 -6.76 -8.38 12.49
C GLY A 4 -5.81 -7.17 12.40
N LEU A 5 -5.57 -6.71 11.18
CA LEU A 5 -4.85 -5.49 10.84
C LEU A 5 -5.83 -4.36 10.56
N GLY A 6 -5.72 -3.24 11.30
CA GLY A 6 -6.36 -1.97 10.95
C GLY A 6 -5.42 -1.11 10.11
N ASP A 7 -5.94 -0.42 9.09
CA ASP A 7 -5.16 0.46 8.23
C ASP A 7 -5.78 1.87 8.18
N VAL A 8 -4.97 2.92 8.41
CA VAL A 8 -5.40 4.32 8.28
C VAL A 8 -4.83 4.92 6.99
N TYR A 9 -5.72 5.49 6.16
CA TYR A 9 -5.34 5.92 4.84
C TYR A 9 -5.99 7.23 4.37
N LYS A 10 -5.20 8.10 3.71
CA LYS A 10 -5.65 9.39 3.15
C LYS A 10 -5.69 9.42 1.61
N ARG A 11 -5.50 8.29 0.94
CA ARG A 11 -5.55 8.15 -0.52
C ARG A 11 -6.51 7.03 -0.94
N GLN A 12 -7.73 7.00 -0.35
CA GLN A 12 -8.78 6.10 -0.80
C GLN A 12 -9.15 6.47 -2.23
N LEU A 13 -8.69 5.67 -3.16
CA LEU A 13 -8.90 5.89 -4.58
C LEU A 13 -9.68 4.72 -5.16
N THR A 14 -10.69 5.05 -5.94
CA THR A 14 -11.22 4.09 -6.90
C THR A 14 -10.40 4.23 -8.17
N ASP A 15 -9.69 3.17 -8.53
CA ASP A 15 -8.97 3.11 -9.80
C ASP A 15 -9.94 2.79 -10.92
N MET A 16 -9.91 3.63 -11.96
CA MET A 16 -10.64 3.43 -13.21
C MET A 16 -9.64 3.20 -14.33
N LEU A 17 -9.52 1.95 -14.79
CA LEU A 17 -8.61 1.62 -15.89
C LEU A 17 -9.37 1.74 -17.22
N VAL A 18 -8.80 2.50 -18.14
CA VAL A 18 -9.40 2.78 -19.46
C VAL A 18 -8.36 2.50 -20.53
N ASN A 19 -8.65 1.60 -21.46
CA ASN A 19 -7.82 1.37 -22.63
C ASN A 19 -8.14 2.41 -23.70
N LEU A 20 -7.13 3.16 -24.13
CA LEU A 20 -7.23 4.18 -25.15
C LEU A 20 -7.02 3.57 -26.54
N GLU A 21 -7.78 4.03 -27.52
CA GLU A 21 -7.54 3.70 -28.95
C GLU A 21 -6.36 4.51 -29.53
N SER A 22 -6.05 5.67 -28.94
CA SER A 22 -4.94 6.54 -29.32
C SER A 22 -4.56 7.48 -28.16
N ASP A 23 -3.40 8.11 -28.25
CA ASP A 23 -2.89 9.08 -27.26
C ASP A 23 -3.52 10.49 -27.41
N SER A 24 -4.57 10.65 -28.23
CA SER A 24 -5.24 11.96 -28.46
C SER A 24 -5.77 12.60 -27.18
N VAL A 25 -6.27 11.81 -26.23
CA VAL A 25 -6.72 12.28 -24.90
C VAL A 25 -5.54 12.86 -24.11
N LEU A 26 -4.38 12.21 -24.13
CA LEU A 26 -3.18 12.71 -23.44
C LEU A 26 -2.76 14.08 -24.02
N GLY A 27 -2.71 14.19 -25.34
CA GLY A 27 -2.38 15.44 -26.02
C GLY A 27 -3.39 16.56 -25.71
N ARG A 28 -4.69 16.27 -25.73
CA ARG A 28 -5.77 17.23 -25.43
C ARG A 28 -5.63 17.84 -24.03
N PHE A 29 -5.29 17.05 -23.03
CA PHE A 29 -5.17 17.49 -21.64
C PHE A 29 -3.72 17.79 -21.22
N LYS A 30 -2.76 17.74 -22.15
CA LYS A 30 -1.32 17.98 -21.92
C LYS A 30 -0.76 17.09 -20.81
N LEU A 31 -1.18 15.83 -20.77
CA LEU A 31 -0.69 14.83 -19.82
C LEU A 31 0.60 14.24 -20.35
N ALA A 32 1.63 14.21 -19.52
CA ALA A 32 2.88 13.51 -19.85
C ALA A 32 2.64 12.00 -19.82
N LYS A 33 2.84 11.34 -20.97
CA LYS A 33 2.68 9.89 -21.09
C LYS A 33 3.56 9.14 -20.08
N GLY A 34 3.03 8.10 -19.44
CA GLY A 34 3.74 7.31 -18.46
C GLY A 34 3.87 7.97 -17.07
N SER A 35 3.27 9.15 -16.86
CA SER A 35 3.38 9.87 -15.60
C SER A 35 2.10 9.81 -14.75
N MET A 36 2.24 10.19 -13.48
CA MET A 36 1.11 10.45 -12.59
C MET A 36 0.96 11.95 -12.36
N SER A 37 -0.24 12.48 -12.55
CA SER A 37 -0.59 13.86 -12.31
C SER A 37 -1.68 13.98 -11.26
N LEU A 38 -1.46 14.81 -10.23
CA LEU A 38 -2.51 15.24 -9.31
C LEU A 38 -3.33 16.35 -9.99
N VAL A 39 -4.65 16.22 -9.96
CA VAL A 39 -5.57 17.14 -10.62
C VAL A 39 -6.68 17.61 -9.68
N ASP A 40 -7.28 18.75 -10.04
CA ASP A 40 -8.49 19.24 -9.38
C ASP A 40 -9.76 18.52 -9.88
N THR A 41 -10.89 18.81 -9.22
CA THR A 41 -12.20 18.25 -9.56
C THR A 41 -12.62 18.56 -11.01
N LYS A 42 -12.28 19.76 -11.51
CA LYS A 42 -12.69 20.21 -12.87
C LYS A 42 -11.98 19.37 -13.92
N LEU A 43 -10.65 19.31 -13.87
CA LEU A 43 -9.86 18.57 -14.84
C LEU A 43 -10.15 17.06 -14.77
N GLN A 44 -10.28 16.49 -13.56
CA GLN A 44 -10.68 15.08 -13.38
C GLN A 44 -12.05 14.80 -14.05
N THR A 45 -13.01 15.70 -13.89
CA THR A 45 -14.35 15.55 -14.48
C THR A 45 -14.30 15.64 -16.01
N GLU A 46 -13.53 16.58 -16.57
CA GLU A 46 -13.37 16.74 -18.02
C GLU A 46 -12.72 15.52 -18.65
N ILE A 47 -11.67 14.97 -18.03
CA ILE A 47 -10.99 13.75 -18.48
C ILE A 47 -11.95 12.56 -18.40
N SER A 48 -12.63 12.36 -17.27
CA SER A 48 -13.60 11.27 -17.11
C SER A 48 -14.72 11.32 -18.16
N LYS A 49 -15.22 12.51 -18.49
CA LYS A 49 -16.22 12.69 -19.57
C LYS A 49 -15.64 12.35 -20.94
N SER A 50 -14.39 12.69 -21.20
CA SER A 50 -13.77 12.43 -22.51
C SER A 50 -13.56 10.94 -22.80
N VAL A 51 -13.53 10.11 -21.77
CA VAL A 51 -13.36 8.64 -21.88
C VAL A 51 -14.62 7.85 -21.49
N ALA A 52 -15.73 8.52 -21.20
CA ALA A 52 -16.96 7.88 -20.71
C ALA A 52 -17.60 6.86 -21.69
N GLY A 53 -17.27 6.94 -22.98
CA GLY A 53 -17.73 5.98 -24.00
C GLY A 53 -16.80 4.79 -24.20
N LEU A 54 -15.65 4.75 -23.54
CA LEU A 54 -14.69 3.66 -23.67
C LEU A 54 -14.95 2.58 -22.61
N PRO A 55 -14.64 1.31 -22.90
CA PRO A 55 -14.68 0.25 -21.89
C PRO A 55 -13.72 0.58 -20.74
N TYR A 56 -14.17 0.37 -19.51
CA TYR A 56 -13.37 0.58 -18.34
C TYR A 56 -13.62 -0.50 -17.29
N SER A 57 -12.67 -0.69 -16.40
CA SER A 57 -12.84 -1.47 -15.16
C SER A 57 -12.62 -0.58 -13.94
N LEU A 58 -13.30 -0.91 -12.84
CA LEU A 58 -13.14 -0.26 -11.55
C LEU A 58 -12.52 -1.26 -10.56
N SER A 59 -11.62 -0.76 -9.73
CA SER A 59 -11.03 -1.54 -8.64
C SER A 59 -10.72 -0.65 -7.43
N LEU A 60 -10.53 -1.29 -6.27
CA LEU A 60 -9.90 -0.61 -5.13
C LEU A 60 -8.48 -0.23 -5.55
N GLY A 61 -8.16 1.03 -5.42
CA GLY A 61 -6.85 1.59 -5.73
C GLY A 61 -6.19 2.24 -4.53
N GLY A 62 -5.01 2.79 -4.79
CA GLY A 62 -4.14 3.32 -3.77
C GLY A 62 -3.32 2.22 -3.08
N SER A 63 -2.14 2.60 -2.54
CA SER A 63 -1.17 1.69 -1.94
C SER A 63 -1.79 0.86 -0.82
N ALA A 64 -2.44 1.47 0.17
CA ALA A 64 -3.10 0.72 1.24
C ALA A 64 -4.26 -0.15 0.75
N GLY A 65 -5.04 0.31 -0.23
CA GLY A 65 -6.07 -0.52 -0.87
C GLY A 65 -5.49 -1.81 -1.47
N ASN A 66 -4.29 -1.73 -2.06
CA ASN A 66 -3.56 -2.88 -2.57
C ASN A 66 -3.12 -3.81 -1.45
N THR A 67 -2.51 -3.26 -0.39
CA THR A 67 -2.03 -4.01 0.77
C THR A 67 -3.19 -4.76 1.45
N ILE A 68 -4.27 -4.06 1.78
CA ILE A 68 -5.44 -4.64 2.45
C ILE A 68 -6.13 -5.71 1.60
N ARG A 69 -6.28 -5.47 0.30
CA ARG A 69 -6.83 -6.47 -0.63
C ARG A 69 -5.99 -7.74 -0.66
N ALA A 70 -4.67 -7.60 -0.72
CA ALA A 70 -3.77 -8.74 -0.72
C ALA A 70 -3.84 -9.50 0.61
N MET A 71 -3.86 -8.82 1.76
CA MET A 71 -4.01 -9.45 3.06
C MET A 71 -5.35 -10.18 3.22
N ALA A 72 -6.47 -9.58 2.78
CA ALA A 72 -7.78 -10.23 2.80
C ALA A 72 -7.78 -11.51 1.96
N LYS A 73 -7.17 -11.49 0.77
CA LYS A 73 -7.00 -12.68 -0.09
C LYS A 73 -6.08 -13.75 0.51
N LEU A 74 -5.15 -13.37 1.38
CA LEU A 74 -4.32 -14.30 2.15
C LEU A 74 -5.03 -14.87 3.39
N GLY A 75 -6.28 -14.43 3.66
CA GLY A 75 -7.11 -14.94 4.76
C GLY A 75 -6.95 -14.16 6.07
N CYS A 76 -6.33 -13.00 6.07
CA CYS A 76 -6.25 -12.15 7.25
C CYS A 76 -7.58 -11.45 7.53
N GLN A 77 -7.91 -11.23 8.80
CA GLN A 77 -8.94 -10.26 9.18
C GLN A 77 -8.35 -8.86 9.03
N VAL A 78 -9.00 -8.01 8.27
CA VAL A 78 -8.50 -6.66 7.97
C VAL A 78 -9.61 -5.63 8.04
N GLY A 79 -9.28 -4.43 8.50
CA GLY A 79 -10.13 -3.25 8.47
C GLY A 79 -9.47 -2.13 7.69
N PHE A 80 -10.28 -1.24 7.14
CA PHE A 80 -9.81 -0.11 6.36
C PHE A 80 -10.42 1.18 6.88
N ILE A 81 -9.59 2.09 7.37
CA ILE A 81 -9.99 3.40 7.91
C ILE A 81 -9.78 4.45 6.82
N GLY A 82 -10.84 5.17 6.46
CA GLY A 82 -10.72 6.16 5.40
C GLY A 82 -11.91 7.10 5.27
N LYS A 83 -11.89 7.98 4.25
CA LYS A 83 -12.96 8.94 4.01
C LYS A 83 -13.29 9.06 2.54
N VAL A 84 -14.55 8.86 2.18
CA VAL A 84 -15.06 8.96 0.81
C VAL A 84 -16.16 10.00 0.72
N GLY A 85 -16.49 10.46 -0.48
CA GLY A 85 -17.60 11.37 -0.71
C GLY A 85 -18.97 10.70 -0.58
N GLN A 86 -20.01 11.52 -0.65
CA GLN A 86 -21.40 11.05 -0.73
C GLN A 86 -21.79 10.86 -2.20
N ASP A 87 -21.12 9.95 -2.90
CA ASP A 87 -21.30 9.68 -4.31
C ASP A 87 -21.16 8.19 -4.66
N THR A 88 -21.55 7.81 -5.86
CA THR A 88 -21.51 6.43 -6.34
C THR A 88 -20.10 5.83 -6.34
N THR A 89 -19.04 6.65 -6.46
CA THR A 89 -17.65 6.20 -6.38
C THR A 89 -17.32 5.78 -4.95
N GLY A 90 -17.78 6.55 -3.96
CA GLY A 90 -17.63 6.22 -2.54
C GLY A 90 -18.43 4.97 -2.15
N ASP A 91 -19.65 4.82 -2.70
CA ASP A 91 -20.46 3.63 -2.45
C ASP A 91 -19.83 2.39 -3.07
N PHE A 92 -19.30 2.49 -4.29
CA PHE A 92 -18.51 1.43 -4.91
C PHE A 92 -17.31 1.02 -4.04
N PHE A 93 -16.57 2.01 -3.50
CA PHE A 93 -15.38 1.75 -2.68
C PHE A 93 -15.74 0.93 -1.43
N VAL A 94 -16.80 1.33 -0.71
CA VAL A 94 -17.29 0.62 0.48
C VAL A 94 -17.72 -0.79 0.12
N GLN A 95 -18.56 -0.94 -0.90
CA GLN A 95 -19.05 -2.25 -1.34
C GLN A 95 -17.91 -3.18 -1.79
N ALA A 96 -16.86 -2.63 -2.43
CA ALA A 96 -15.70 -3.41 -2.84
C ALA A 96 -14.88 -3.93 -1.65
N LEU A 97 -14.76 -3.14 -0.55
CA LEU A 97 -14.17 -3.61 0.69
C LEU A 97 -14.98 -4.74 1.32
N GLU A 98 -16.30 -4.55 1.46
CA GLU A 98 -17.21 -5.56 2.03
C GLU A 98 -17.18 -6.88 1.24
N ASN A 99 -17.17 -6.80 -0.10
CA ASN A 99 -17.07 -7.99 -0.96
C ASN A 99 -15.76 -8.78 -0.78
N LEU A 100 -14.72 -8.12 -0.28
CA LEU A 100 -13.44 -8.76 0.07
C LEU A 100 -13.40 -9.26 1.52
N GLY A 101 -14.45 -9.04 2.31
CA GLY A 101 -14.47 -9.35 3.74
C GLY A 101 -13.64 -8.38 4.58
N VAL A 102 -13.33 -7.19 4.05
CA VAL A 102 -12.63 -6.11 4.75
C VAL A 102 -13.64 -5.27 5.52
N GLU A 103 -13.41 -5.02 6.79
CA GLU A 103 -14.27 -4.16 7.61
C GLU A 103 -14.09 -2.68 7.23
N PRO A 104 -15.12 -1.98 6.72
CA PRO A 104 -15.00 -0.60 6.29
C PRO A 104 -15.28 0.35 7.46
N VAL A 105 -14.24 1.00 7.99
CA VAL A 105 -14.35 2.15 8.90
C VAL A 105 -14.30 3.43 8.07
N ILE A 106 -15.37 3.70 7.32
CA ILE A 106 -15.38 4.74 6.29
C ILE A 106 -16.25 5.93 6.71
N PHE A 107 -15.60 7.08 6.85
CA PHE A 107 -16.27 8.36 7.06
C PHE A 107 -16.77 8.94 5.72
N ARG A 108 -17.77 9.83 5.81
CA ARG A 108 -18.30 10.55 4.63
C ARG A 108 -17.88 12.00 4.67
N GLY A 109 -17.22 12.44 3.59
CA GLY A 109 -16.76 13.81 3.40
C GLY A 109 -17.70 14.66 2.58
N SER A 110 -17.38 15.95 2.46
CA SER A 110 -18.13 16.94 1.67
C SER A 110 -17.71 16.96 0.21
N LYS A 111 -16.46 16.63 -0.09
CA LYS A 111 -15.94 16.53 -1.46
C LYS A 111 -16.34 15.21 -2.10
N ARG A 112 -16.20 15.14 -3.42
CA ARG A 112 -16.34 13.89 -4.17
C ARG A 112 -15.26 12.89 -3.75
N SER A 113 -15.56 11.61 -3.89
CA SER A 113 -14.62 10.52 -3.62
C SER A 113 -13.35 10.63 -4.44
N GLY A 114 -12.25 10.18 -3.88
CA GLY A 114 -10.98 10.08 -4.57
C GLY A 114 -11.04 9.09 -5.74
N LYS A 115 -10.44 9.47 -6.88
CA LYS A 115 -10.44 8.65 -8.09
C LYS A 115 -9.14 8.80 -8.86
N CYS A 116 -8.56 7.69 -9.26
CA CYS A 116 -7.45 7.64 -10.20
C CYS A 116 -7.96 7.11 -11.54
N VAL A 117 -7.87 7.91 -12.59
CA VAL A 117 -8.13 7.47 -13.97
C VAL A 117 -6.80 7.05 -14.58
N SER A 118 -6.64 5.77 -14.81
CA SER A 118 -5.47 5.17 -15.46
C SER A 118 -5.76 5.00 -16.93
N LEU A 119 -5.14 5.81 -17.76
CA LEU A 119 -5.24 5.82 -19.22
C LEU A 119 -4.14 4.91 -19.78
N ILE A 120 -4.53 3.81 -20.39
CA ILE A 120 -3.60 2.82 -20.96
C ILE A 120 -3.51 3.09 -22.46
N SER A 121 -2.34 3.54 -22.90
CA SER A 121 -2.04 3.79 -24.32
C SER A 121 -1.99 2.50 -25.13
N PRO A 122 -2.10 2.53 -26.48
CA PRO A 122 -2.03 1.33 -27.31
C PRO A 122 -0.73 0.52 -27.21
N ASP A 123 0.36 1.15 -26.77
CA ASP A 123 1.66 0.51 -26.51
C ASP A 123 1.79 -0.07 -25.09
N GLY A 124 0.71 0.03 -24.27
CA GLY A 124 0.67 -0.46 -22.90
C GLY A 124 1.16 0.54 -21.85
N GLU A 125 1.65 1.72 -22.25
CA GLU A 125 2.10 2.75 -21.30
C GLU A 125 0.91 3.32 -20.51
N ARG A 126 1.10 3.48 -19.19
CA ARG A 126 0.04 3.88 -18.26
C ARG A 126 0.24 5.31 -17.77
N THR A 127 -0.73 6.18 -18.07
CA THR A 127 -0.77 7.58 -17.59
C THR A 127 -1.88 7.72 -16.56
N MET A 128 -1.54 8.20 -15.36
CA MET A 128 -2.46 8.27 -14.22
C MET A 128 -2.87 9.70 -13.92
N VAL A 129 -4.18 9.91 -13.80
CA VAL A 129 -4.80 11.20 -13.43
C VAL A 129 -5.52 11.02 -12.11
N THR A 130 -4.96 11.58 -11.04
CA THR A 130 -5.39 11.32 -9.68
C THR A 130 -6.03 12.56 -9.04
N TYR A 131 -7.29 12.41 -8.63
CA TYR A 131 -8.02 13.34 -7.78
C TYR A 131 -8.21 12.72 -6.39
N LEU A 132 -7.67 13.36 -5.36
CA LEU A 132 -7.71 12.81 -3.99
C LEU A 132 -9.06 13.04 -3.28
N GLY A 133 -9.73 14.13 -3.58
CA GLY A 133 -11.11 14.40 -3.12
C GLY A 133 -11.32 14.33 -1.62
N ALA A 134 -12.38 13.65 -1.22
CA ALA A 134 -12.78 13.46 0.18
C ALA A 134 -11.72 12.72 1.01
N ALA A 135 -10.83 11.97 0.39
CA ALA A 135 -9.73 11.31 1.09
C ALA A 135 -8.86 12.30 1.88
N LEU A 136 -8.68 13.52 1.38
CA LEU A 136 -7.94 14.59 2.06
C LEU A 136 -8.68 15.20 3.25
N GLU A 137 -9.98 14.92 3.39
CA GLU A 137 -10.81 15.44 4.50
C GLU A 137 -10.75 14.56 5.75
N LEU A 138 -10.06 13.43 5.74
CA LEU A 138 -9.78 12.64 6.94
C LEU A 138 -8.81 13.43 7.84
N THR A 139 -9.16 13.59 9.09
CA THR A 139 -8.41 14.39 10.08
C THR A 139 -8.19 13.61 11.38
N ALA A 140 -7.33 14.13 12.24
CA ALA A 140 -7.07 13.56 13.56
C ALA A 140 -8.34 13.47 14.45
N ALA A 141 -9.36 14.30 14.20
CA ALA A 141 -10.59 14.32 14.97
C ALA A 141 -11.44 13.04 14.81
N GLU A 142 -11.29 12.33 13.69
CA GLU A 142 -12.01 11.09 13.41
C GLU A 142 -11.32 9.85 13.99
N ILE A 143 -10.11 10.00 14.54
CA ILE A 143 -9.36 8.88 15.11
C ILE A 143 -9.78 8.70 16.58
N ASP A 144 -10.73 7.80 16.78
CA ASP A 144 -11.22 7.38 18.10
C ASP A 144 -10.63 6.02 18.46
N PRO A 145 -10.29 5.75 19.74
CA PRO A 145 -9.80 4.44 20.18
C PRO A 145 -10.67 3.24 19.75
N ALA A 146 -11.99 3.41 19.70
CA ALA A 146 -12.92 2.33 19.36
C ALA A 146 -12.71 1.76 17.93
N ILE A 147 -12.12 2.55 17.01
CA ILE A 147 -11.84 2.06 15.65
C ILE A 147 -10.72 1.02 15.60
N PHE A 148 -9.96 0.86 16.69
CA PHE A 148 -8.88 -0.10 16.83
C PHE A 148 -9.28 -1.38 17.57
N ASP A 149 -10.52 -1.46 18.04
CA ASP A 149 -11.00 -2.63 18.78
C ASP A 149 -10.97 -3.89 17.91
N GLY A 150 -10.31 -4.93 18.43
CA GLY A 150 -10.22 -6.23 17.75
C GLY A 150 -9.06 -6.37 16.76
N TYR A 151 -8.20 -5.36 16.63
CA TYR A 151 -6.99 -5.41 15.81
C TYR A 151 -5.73 -5.59 16.66
N ASP A 152 -4.70 -6.20 16.08
CA ASP A 152 -3.38 -6.39 16.70
C ASP A 152 -2.33 -5.43 16.14
N CYS A 153 -2.55 -4.91 14.95
CA CYS A 153 -1.61 -4.04 14.25
C CYS A 153 -2.32 -2.94 13.48
N LEU A 154 -1.75 -1.75 13.47
CA LEU A 154 -2.08 -0.66 12.58
C LEU A 154 -1.01 -0.55 11.49
N TYR A 155 -1.41 -0.60 10.22
CA TYR A 155 -0.51 -0.31 9.10
C TYR A 155 -0.77 1.10 8.56
N ILE A 156 0.29 1.87 8.37
CA ILE A 156 0.25 3.25 7.90
C ILE A 156 1.02 3.34 6.58
N GLU A 157 0.38 3.85 5.56
CA GLU A 157 1.02 4.15 4.29
C GLU A 157 1.60 5.56 4.31
N GLY A 158 2.88 5.70 3.99
CA GLY A 158 3.66 6.91 4.23
C GLY A 158 3.21 8.16 3.46
N TYR A 159 2.40 8.05 2.40
CA TYR A 159 1.84 9.25 1.75
C TYR A 159 0.89 10.06 2.65
N ILE A 160 0.40 9.49 3.75
CA ILE A 160 -0.41 10.21 4.76
C ILE A 160 0.42 11.22 5.55
N VAL A 161 1.75 11.15 5.50
CA VAL A 161 2.67 12.01 6.28
C VAL A 161 2.50 13.51 6.00
N GLN A 162 1.85 13.88 4.92
CA GLN A 162 1.48 15.28 4.64
C GLN A 162 0.54 15.89 5.69
N ASP A 163 -0.08 15.04 6.53
CA ASP A 163 -0.88 15.46 7.69
C ASP A 163 -0.24 14.89 8.98
N HIS A 164 0.71 15.64 9.53
CA HIS A 164 1.45 15.24 10.72
C HIS A 164 0.56 14.98 11.94
N ASP A 165 -0.55 15.73 12.09
CA ASP A 165 -1.44 15.57 13.23
C ASP A 165 -2.26 14.29 13.13
N LEU A 166 -2.76 13.97 11.92
CA LEU A 166 -3.49 12.73 11.67
C LEU A 166 -2.61 11.50 11.94
N ILE A 167 -1.43 11.44 11.32
CA ILE A 167 -0.55 10.26 11.44
C ILE A 167 -0.05 10.07 12.88
N ARG A 168 0.32 11.18 13.57
CA ARG A 168 0.74 11.13 14.98
C ARG A 168 -0.41 10.66 15.88
N LYS A 169 -1.62 11.17 15.65
CA LYS A 169 -2.80 10.77 16.42
C LYS A 169 -3.13 9.30 16.20
N ALA A 170 -3.11 8.82 14.95
CA ALA A 170 -3.37 7.42 14.62
C ALA A 170 -2.36 6.49 15.26
N ALA A 171 -1.05 6.75 15.08
CA ALA A 171 0.01 5.94 15.64
C ALA A 171 -0.03 5.90 17.18
N ARG A 172 -0.16 7.07 17.82
CA ARG A 172 -0.26 7.17 19.27
C ARG A 172 -1.47 6.42 19.82
N THR A 173 -2.67 6.64 19.24
CA THR A 173 -3.89 6.00 19.72
C THR A 173 -3.83 4.48 19.56
N ALA A 174 -3.29 3.98 18.43
CA ALA A 174 -3.06 2.55 18.24
C ALA A 174 -2.13 1.97 19.31
N LYS A 175 -1.03 2.67 19.64
CA LYS A 175 -0.13 2.25 20.74
C LYS A 175 -0.83 2.25 22.10
N GLU A 176 -1.64 3.28 22.40
CA GLU A 176 -2.44 3.36 23.63
C GLU A 176 -3.46 2.22 23.72
N CYS A 177 -3.98 1.73 22.59
CA CYS A 177 -4.84 0.55 22.50
C CYS A 177 -4.07 -0.79 22.51
N GLY A 178 -2.74 -0.76 22.57
CA GLY A 178 -1.88 -1.95 22.61
C GLY A 178 -1.55 -2.59 21.27
N LEU A 179 -1.83 -1.90 20.16
CA LEU A 179 -1.50 -2.37 18.83
C LEU A 179 -0.02 -2.19 18.51
N LYS A 180 0.51 -3.07 17.65
CA LYS A 180 1.74 -2.77 16.91
C LYS A 180 1.44 -1.75 15.82
N VAL A 181 2.41 -0.88 15.52
CA VAL A 181 2.30 0.10 14.45
C VAL A 181 3.36 -0.20 13.38
N ALA A 182 2.90 -0.41 12.16
CA ALA A 182 3.74 -0.60 10.99
C ALA A 182 3.61 0.60 10.04
N ILE A 183 4.71 1.04 9.42
CA ILE A 183 4.71 2.09 8.40
C ILE A 183 5.47 1.64 7.16
N ASP A 184 4.94 1.93 5.95
CA ASP A 184 5.72 1.93 4.71
C ASP A 184 6.10 3.37 4.37
N LEU A 185 7.37 3.63 4.05
CA LEU A 185 7.88 4.99 3.82
C LEU A 185 7.45 5.61 2.49
N ALA A 186 6.81 4.83 1.62
CA ALA A 186 6.12 5.22 0.39
C ALA A 186 6.96 5.80 -0.75
N SER A 187 7.80 6.82 -0.52
CA SER A 187 8.74 7.33 -1.51
C SER A 187 9.87 8.16 -0.90
N PHE A 188 11.04 8.14 -1.54
CA PHE A 188 12.22 8.87 -1.07
C PHE A 188 12.00 10.40 -1.00
N ASN A 189 11.18 10.98 -1.90
CA ASN A 189 10.84 12.40 -1.86
C ASN A 189 10.03 12.75 -0.60
N ILE A 190 9.00 11.93 -0.30
CA ILE A 190 8.20 12.08 0.93
C ILE A 190 9.07 11.97 2.17
N VAL A 191 10.00 11.02 2.18
CA VAL A 191 10.96 10.85 3.29
C VAL A 191 11.84 12.08 3.43
N ALA A 192 12.42 12.59 2.32
CA ALA A 192 13.30 13.74 2.35
C ALA A 192 12.59 15.01 2.86
N GLU A 193 11.37 15.25 2.41
CA GLU A 193 10.57 16.42 2.80
C GLU A 193 10.12 16.37 4.27
N ASN A 194 10.02 15.16 4.87
CA ASN A 194 9.46 14.96 6.21
C ASN A 194 10.40 14.20 7.16
N LEU A 195 11.71 14.22 6.90
CA LEU A 195 12.69 13.33 7.55
C LEU A 195 12.67 13.43 9.07
N GLU A 196 12.73 14.64 9.63
CA GLU A 196 12.75 14.84 11.08
C GLU A 196 11.44 14.33 11.73
N PHE A 197 10.31 14.66 11.12
CA PHE A 197 9.01 14.18 11.59
C PHE A 197 8.91 12.66 11.58
N LEU A 198 9.30 12.01 10.46
CA LEU A 198 9.25 10.56 10.32
C LEU A 198 10.16 9.85 11.31
N ARG A 199 11.38 10.36 11.54
CA ARG A 199 12.30 9.79 12.53
C ARG A 199 11.73 9.87 13.95
N ASN A 200 11.12 10.99 14.32
CA ASN A 200 10.47 11.14 15.61
C ASN A 200 9.25 10.21 15.72
N LEU A 201 8.42 10.15 14.69
CA LEU A 201 7.26 9.24 14.64
C LEU A 201 7.68 7.78 14.81
N VAL A 202 8.73 7.34 14.08
CA VAL A 202 9.23 5.97 14.16
C VAL A 202 9.75 5.67 15.55
N ARG A 203 10.58 6.54 16.12
CA ARG A 203 11.14 6.34 17.46
C ARG A 203 10.06 6.26 18.55
N ASP A 204 9.02 7.08 18.43
CA ASP A 204 8.04 7.25 19.50
C ASP A 204 6.90 6.22 19.43
N TYR A 205 6.51 5.78 18.21
CA TYR A 205 5.27 5.02 18.04
C TYR A 205 5.34 3.82 17.11
N VAL A 206 6.35 3.70 16.24
CA VAL A 206 6.36 2.67 15.19
C VAL A 206 7.19 1.47 15.60
N ASP A 207 6.60 0.28 15.46
CA ASP A 207 7.28 -0.99 15.73
C ASP A 207 7.93 -1.59 14.48
N ILE A 208 7.33 -1.36 13.30
CA ILE A 208 7.72 -2.01 12.04
C ILE A 208 7.88 -0.96 10.93
N VAL A 209 9.03 -0.93 10.29
CA VAL A 209 9.28 -0.03 9.14
C VAL A 209 9.52 -0.84 7.88
N PHE A 210 8.76 -0.53 6.83
CA PHE A 210 9.02 -0.99 5.47
C PHE A 210 9.58 0.16 4.65
N ALA A 211 10.65 -0.12 3.91
CA ALA A 211 11.27 0.82 2.99
C ALA A 211 11.79 0.10 1.75
N ASN A 212 11.83 0.77 0.60
CA ASN A 212 12.69 0.36 -0.48
C ASN A 212 14.12 0.90 -0.28
N GLU A 213 15.04 0.57 -1.17
CA GLU A 213 16.45 0.94 -1.07
C GLU A 213 16.64 2.46 -0.99
N ASP A 214 15.94 3.24 -1.83
CA ASP A 214 16.09 4.70 -1.89
C ASP A 214 15.43 5.39 -0.69
N GLU A 215 14.29 4.89 -0.23
CA GLU A 215 13.62 5.35 0.98
C GLU A 215 14.48 5.11 2.22
N ALA A 216 15.05 3.89 2.35
CA ALA A 216 15.90 3.52 3.46
C ALA A 216 17.17 4.39 3.50
N LYS A 217 17.84 4.58 2.38
CA LYS A 217 19.02 5.45 2.26
C LYS A 217 18.69 6.89 2.65
N THR A 218 17.56 7.41 2.19
CA THR A 218 17.12 8.78 2.50
C THR A 218 16.78 8.91 3.99
N PHE A 219 16.04 7.96 4.54
CA PHE A 219 15.62 7.96 5.95
C PHE A 219 16.81 7.85 6.90
N ALA A 220 17.75 6.96 6.61
CA ALA A 220 18.94 6.73 7.43
C ALA A 220 20.05 7.77 7.19
N CYS A 221 20.05 8.48 6.07
CA CYS A 221 21.19 9.27 5.55
C CYS A 221 22.43 8.41 5.31
N GLU A 222 22.23 7.16 4.85
CA GLU A 222 23.27 6.16 4.61
C GLU A 222 23.24 5.69 3.15
N ALA A 223 24.41 5.50 2.54
CA ALA A 223 24.50 5.11 1.15
C ALA A 223 24.26 3.61 0.92
N GLU A 224 24.69 2.78 1.89
CA GLU A 224 24.59 1.31 1.77
C GLU A 224 23.33 0.78 2.42
N PRO A 225 22.56 -0.08 1.74
CA PRO A 225 21.29 -0.62 2.27
C PRO A 225 21.43 -1.34 3.61
N LEU A 226 22.54 -2.02 3.86
CA LEU A 226 22.78 -2.71 5.13
C LEU A 226 22.97 -1.72 6.29
N ASN A 227 23.69 -0.62 6.06
CA ASN A 227 23.87 0.44 7.07
C ASN A 227 22.53 1.16 7.31
N ALA A 228 21.75 1.40 6.24
CA ALA A 228 20.42 1.97 6.37
C ALA A 228 19.48 1.06 7.19
N LEU A 229 19.48 -0.25 6.93
CA LEU A 229 18.74 -1.23 7.72
C LEU A 229 19.15 -1.18 9.21
N GLN A 230 20.44 -1.12 9.49
CA GLN A 230 20.96 -1.02 10.85
C GLN A 230 20.45 0.26 11.55
N CYS A 231 20.58 1.40 10.90
CA CYS A 231 20.12 2.69 11.42
C CYS A 231 18.59 2.70 11.69
N ILE A 232 17.78 2.15 10.78
CA ILE A 232 16.32 2.04 10.96
C ILE A 232 16.01 1.14 12.17
N SER A 233 16.70 0.00 12.28
CA SER A 233 16.47 -0.99 13.36
C SER A 233 16.87 -0.49 14.75
N GLU A 234 17.60 0.61 14.87
CA GLU A 234 17.90 1.27 16.14
C GLU A 234 16.72 2.15 16.63
N MET A 235 15.76 2.43 15.75
CA MET A 235 14.59 3.26 16.04
C MET A 235 13.28 2.50 16.14
N CYS A 236 13.23 1.24 15.66
CA CYS A 236 12.04 0.39 15.67
C CYS A 236 12.40 -1.06 15.99
N GLU A 237 11.38 -1.88 16.30
CA GLU A 237 11.58 -3.29 16.64
C GLU A 237 11.96 -4.14 15.43
N LEU A 238 11.34 -3.84 14.27
CA LEU A 238 11.52 -4.60 13.03
C LEU A 238 11.71 -3.66 11.83
N ALA A 239 12.81 -3.82 11.12
CA ALA A 239 13.11 -3.09 9.89
C ALA A 239 13.13 -4.03 8.68
N VAL A 240 12.49 -3.61 7.58
CA VAL A 240 12.43 -4.34 6.31
C VAL A 240 12.86 -3.43 5.18
N VAL A 241 13.99 -3.72 4.54
CA VAL A 241 14.51 -2.96 3.40
C VAL A 241 14.46 -3.82 2.14
N LYS A 242 13.58 -3.43 1.21
CA LYS A 242 13.39 -4.06 -0.11
C LYS A 242 14.47 -3.56 -1.06
N ILE A 243 15.30 -4.46 -1.61
CA ILE A 243 16.48 -4.13 -2.45
C ILE A 243 16.31 -4.60 -3.90
N GLY A 244 15.11 -4.48 -4.41
CA GLY A 244 14.75 -4.79 -5.80
C GLY A 244 14.98 -6.26 -6.15
N ILE A 245 15.68 -6.51 -7.25
CA ILE A 245 15.98 -7.88 -7.72
C ILE A 245 16.87 -8.69 -6.76
N LYS A 246 17.49 -8.04 -5.80
CA LYS A 246 18.27 -8.70 -4.75
C LYS A 246 17.41 -9.21 -3.59
N GLY A 247 16.09 -8.93 -3.62
CA GLY A 247 15.16 -9.36 -2.58
C GLY A 247 14.96 -8.33 -1.47
N ALA A 248 15.02 -8.76 -0.21
CA ALA A 248 14.85 -7.89 0.94
C ALA A 248 15.76 -8.31 2.11
N MET A 249 16.16 -7.33 2.89
CA MET A 249 16.85 -7.52 4.16
C MET A 249 15.90 -7.17 5.30
N ILE A 250 15.88 -8.02 6.32
CA ILE A 250 14.97 -7.94 7.46
C ILE A 250 15.81 -7.98 8.71
N LYS A 251 15.56 -7.08 9.68
CA LYS A 251 16.28 -7.05 10.95
C LYS A 251 15.32 -6.90 12.13
N HIS A 252 15.44 -7.78 13.11
CA HIS A 252 14.72 -7.76 14.38
C HIS A 252 15.70 -8.10 15.51
N GLY A 253 15.97 -7.16 16.40
CA GLY A 253 17.03 -7.32 17.39
C GLY A 253 18.38 -7.63 16.73
N ASP A 254 19.01 -8.74 17.15
CA ASP A 254 20.29 -9.20 16.58
C ASP A 254 20.11 -10.08 15.33
N GLU A 255 18.89 -10.54 15.04
CA GLU A 255 18.62 -11.38 13.89
C GLU A 255 18.58 -10.54 12.61
N VAL A 256 19.39 -10.91 11.61
CA VAL A 256 19.36 -10.34 10.26
C VAL A 256 19.08 -11.46 9.27
N VAL A 257 18.03 -11.30 8.49
CA VAL A 257 17.61 -12.27 7.47
C VAL A 257 17.66 -11.61 6.10
N HIS A 258 18.26 -12.28 5.15
CA HIS A 258 18.15 -11.92 3.74
C HIS A 258 17.23 -12.93 3.04
N VAL A 259 16.24 -12.43 2.29
CA VAL A 259 15.29 -13.22 1.52
C VAL A 259 15.38 -12.80 0.05
N GLY A 260 15.49 -13.77 -0.84
CA GLY A 260 15.54 -13.55 -2.29
C GLY A 260 14.19 -13.14 -2.89
N ILE A 261 14.10 -13.22 -4.21
CA ILE A 261 12.87 -12.95 -4.97
C ILE A 261 12.23 -14.25 -5.45
N LEU A 262 10.98 -14.19 -5.88
CA LEU A 262 10.37 -15.29 -6.64
C LEU A 262 11.07 -15.43 -8.00
N ALA A 263 11.91 -16.46 -8.13
CA ALA A 263 12.85 -16.59 -9.25
C ALA A 263 12.20 -16.69 -10.65
N ALA A 264 10.93 -17.16 -10.71
CA ALA A 264 10.19 -17.33 -11.97
C ALA A 264 9.36 -16.10 -12.37
N ALA A 265 9.39 -15.01 -11.60
CA ALA A 265 8.58 -13.84 -11.89
C ALA A 265 8.97 -13.17 -13.22
N LYS A 266 7.99 -13.07 -14.12
CA LYS A 266 8.12 -12.30 -15.36
C LYS A 266 7.75 -10.86 -15.08
N ARG A 267 8.71 -9.95 -15.14
CA ARG A 267 8.46 -8.52 -14.90
C ARG A 267 7.69 -7.88 -16.05
N VAL A 268 6.47 -7.40 -15.76
CA VAL A 268 5.60 -6.65 -16.67
C VAL A 268 5.42 -5.23 -16.17
N ASP A 269 4.95 -5.06 -14.90
CA ASP A 269 4.71 -3.77 -14.25
C ASP A 269 5.11 -3.89 -12.77
N THR A 270 5.85 -2.93 -12.23
CA THR A 270 6.29 -2.95 -10.82
C THR A 270 5.35 -2.23 -9.87
N THR A 271 4.22 -1.72 -10.38
CA THR A 271 3.19 -1.06 -9.56
C THR A 271 2.67 -2.01 -8.48
N GLY A 272 2.66 -1.53 -7.25
CA GLY A 272 2.15 -2.30 -6.10
C GLY A 272 3.10 -3.38 -5.56
N ALA A 273 4.29 -3.57 -6.13
CA ALA A 273 5.23 -4.59 -5.62
C ALA A 273 5.56 -4.38 -4.13
N GLY A 274 5.75 -3.14 -3.70
CA GLY A 274 5.95 -2.78 -2.29
C GLY A 274 4.74 -3.12 -1.42
N ASP A 275 3.54 -2.75 -1.89
CA ASP A 275 2.27 -2.99 -1.20
C ASP A 275 2.04 -4.50 -0.98
N PHE A 276 2.23 -5.28 -2.02
CA PHE A 276 2.07 -6.73 -1.96
C PHE A 276 3.16 -7.42 -1.13
N TYR A 277 4.39 -6.87 -1.15
CA TYR A 277 5.44 -7.36 -0.25
C TYR A 277 5.05 -7.15 1.21
N ALA A 278 4.63 -5.93 1.57
CA ALA A 278 4.18 -5.60 2.92
C ALA A 278 2.99 -6.46 3.33
N ALA A 279 2.01 -6.65 2.45
CA ALA A 279 0.84 -7.52 2.69
C ALA A 279 1.24 -8.96 3.01
N GLY A 280 2.07 -9.57 2.19
CA GLY A 280 2.53 -10.95 2.40
C GLY A 280 3.37 -11.10 3.67
N PHE A 281 4.23 -10.13 3.95
CA PHE A 281 5.05 -10.10 5.16
C PHE A 281 4.20 -9.99 6.42
N LEU A 282 3.27 -9.04 6.46
CA LEU A 282 2.36 -8.83 7.59
C LEU A 282 1.41 -10.03 7.79
N ALA A 283 0.94 -10.66 6.71
CA ALA A 283 0.17 -11.89 6.81
C ALA A 283 0.96 -13.01 7.52
N GLY A 284 2.23 -13.17 7.20
CA GLY A 284 3.11 -14.11 7.89
C GLY A 284 3.32 -13.76 9.37
N LEU A 285 3.47 -12.47 9.70
CA LEU A 285 3.59 -12.01 11.09
C LEU A 285 2.32 -12.29 11.90
N CYS A 286 1.12 -12.08 11.32
CA CYS A 286 -0.15 -12.39 11.97
C CYS A 286 -0.29 -13.89 12.31
N GLU A 287 0.41 -14.75 11.59
CA GLU A 287 0.46 -16.19 11.82
C GLU A 287 1.63 -16.61 12.74
N ASN A 288 2.42 -15.65 13.25
CA ASN A 288 3.62 -15.88 14.06
C ASN A 288 4.68 -16.77 13.35
N LEU A 289 4.82 -16.59 12.03
CA LEU A 289 5.84 -17.28 11.25
C LEU A 289 7.21 -16.63 11.46
N SER A 290 8.29 -17.39 11.16
CA SER A 290 9.65 -16.85 11.22
C SER A 290 9.86 -15.69 10.25
N LEU A 291 10.82 -14.80 10.53
CA LEU A 291 11.15 -13.66 9.66
C LEU A 291 11.44 -14.09 8.21
N ARG A 292 12.12 -15.22 8.05
CA ARG A 292 12.41 -15.81 6.74
C ARG A 292 11.13 -16.22 6.02
N GLN A 293 10.19 -16.84 6.71
CA GLN A 293 8.89 -17.21 6.14
C GLN A 293 8.06 -15.96 5.77
N CYS A 294 7.99 -14.97 6.67
CA CYS A 294 7.32 -13.69 6.40
C CYS A 294 7.90 -13.01 5.14
N GLY A 295 9.23 -12.88 5.07
CA GLY A 295 9.90 -12.31 3.91
C GLY A 295 9.68 -13.10 2.63
N THR A 296 9.65 -14.45 2.71
CA THR A 296 9.37 -15.31 1.55
C THR A 296 7.94 -15.16 1.04
N ILE A 297 6.95 -15.04 1.94
CA ILE A 297 5.56 -14.76 1.55
C ILE A 297 5.47 -13.38 0.89
N GLY A 298 6.13 -12.36 1.46
CA GLY A 298 6.24 -11.03 0.84
C GLY A 298 6.87 -11.09 -0.56
N ALA A 299 7.94 -11.87 -0.75
CA ALA A 299 8.59 -12.04 -2.05
C ALA A 299 7.69 -12.76 -3.06
N ILE A 300 6.87 -13.73 -2.63
CA ILE A 300 5.89 -14.43 -3.48
C ILE A 300 4.82 -13.45 -3.96
N THR A 301 4.19 -12.72 -3.06
CA THR A 301 3.11 -11.78 -3.40
C THR A 301 3.61 -10.65 -4.28
N ALA A 302 4.78 -10.06 -3.97
CA ALA A 302 5.42 -9.04 -4.79
C ALA A 302 5.82 -9.58 -6.17
N GLY A 303 6.37 -10.81 -6.23
CA GLY A 303 6.75 -11.44 -7.49
C GLY A 303 5.56 -11.71 -8.40
N LYS A 304 4.40 -12.03 -7.81
CA LYS A 304 3.18 -12.30 -8.60
C LYS A 304 2.51 -11.03 -9.09
N VAL A 305 2.47 -9.94 -8.31
CA VAL A 305 1.84 -8.71 -8.79
C VAL A 305 2.60 -8.09 -9.95
N ILE A 306 3.92 -8.24 -10.03
CA ILE A 306 4.71 -7.67 -11.14
C ILE A 306 4.57 -8.44 -12.47
N GLU A 307 3.85 -9.57 -12.49
CA GLU A 307 3.57 -10.35 -13.69
C GLU A 307 2.40 -9.80 -14.54
N VAL A 308 1.64 -8.82 -14.00
CA VAL A 308 0.47 -8.23 -14.65
C VAL A 308 0.59 -6.71 -14.75
N VAL A 309 -0.26 -6.10 -15.58
CA VAL A 309 -0.40 -4.64 -15.62
C VAL A 309 -1.34 -4.20 -14.49
N GLY A 310 -0.90 -3.25 -13.66
CA GLY A 310 -1.63 -2.82 -12.47
C GLY A 310 -1.51 -3.81 -11.31
N THR A 311 -2.51 -3.81 -10.44
CA THR A 311 -2.45 -4.55 -9.17
C THR A 311 -3.60 -5.55 -8.99
N THR A 312 -4.37 -5.80 -10.06
CA THR A 312 -5.53 -6.72 -10.01
C THR A 312 -5.28 -7.91 -10.92
N PHE A 313 -5.42 -9.10 -10.39
CA PHE A 313 -5.33 -10.35 -11.12
C PHE A 313 -6.43 -11.33 -10.72
N GLY A 314 -6.68 -12.33 -11.60
CA GLY A 314 -7.79 -13.27 -11.45
C GLY A 314 -7.57 -14.33 -10.35
N GLU A 315 -8.60 -15.13 -10.11
CA GLU A 315 -8.61 -16.17 -9.07
C GLU A 315 -7.49 -17.21 -9.27
N GLU A 316 -7.16 -17.59 -10.50
CA GLU A 316 -6.09 -18.56 -10.80
C GLU A 316 -4.72 -18.10 -10.24
N ALA A 317 -4.41 -16.79 -10.37
CA ALA A 317 -3.18 -16.24 -9.80
C ALA A 317 -3.20 -16.26 -8.27
N TRP A 318 -4.37 -16.02 -7.65
CA TRP A 318 -4.54 -16.14 -6.20
C TRP A 318 -4.43 -17.58 -5.71
N GLU A 319 -4.93 -18.56 -6.46
CA GLU A 319 -4.75 -19.98 -6.16
C GLU A 319 -3.27 -20.37 -6.19
N ASP A 320 -2.52 -19.88 -7.18
CA ASP A 320 -1.07 -20.11 -7.29
C ASP A 320 -0.32 -19.48 -6.11
N ILE A 321 -0.65 -18.22 -5.73
CA ILE A 321 -0.10 -17.56 -4.54
C ILE A 321 -0.40 -18.41 -3.30
N SER A 322 -1.65 -18.80 -3.09
CA SER A 322 -2.06 -19.58 -1.92
C SER A 322 -1.33 -20.92 -1.84
N ARG A 323 -1.13 -21.58 -2.97
CA ARG A 323 -0.36 -22.82 -3.04
C ARG A 323 1.12 -22.62 -2.65
N LEU A 324 1.75 -21.54 -3.12
CA LEU A 324 3.13 -21.21 -2.76
C LEU A 324 3.25 -20.83 -1.28
N VAL A 325 2.35 -19.98 -0.79
CA VAL A 325 2.31 -19.55 0.62
C VAL A 325 2.13 -20.75 1.55
N ASN A 326 1.25 -21.69 1.20
CA ASN A 326 1.08 -22.92 1.99
C ASN A 326 2.35 -23.79 2.04
N LYS A 327 3.18 -23.78 0.99
CA LYS A 327 4.48 -24.45 1.04
C LYS A 327 5.44 -23.76 2.01
N VAL A 328 5.41 -22.41 2.07
CA VAL A 328 6.22 -21.64 3.02
C VAL A 328 5.78 -21.90 4.46
N ARG A 329 4.48 -21.90 4.73
CA ARG A 329 3.90 -22.24 6.04
C ARG A 329 4.36 -23.59 6.55
N ASN A 330 4.57 -24.56 5.65
CA ASN A 330 5.05 -25.90 5.95
C ASN A 330 6.59 -26.06 5.81
N GLU A 331 7.34 -24.96 5.75
CA GLU A 331 8.81 -24.92 5.59
C GLU A 331 9.35 -25.68 4.35
N LYS A 332 8.50 -25.91 3.35
CA LYS A 332 8.88 -26.64 2.12
C LYS A 332 9.38 -25.74 1.00
N TYR A 333 9.35 -24.42 1.21
CA TYR A 333 9.72 -23.45 0.19
C TYR A 333 10.19 -22.15 0.87
N LEU A 334 11.49 -21.89 0.85
CA LEU A 334 12.12 -20.68 1.39
C LEU A 334 13.13 -20.15 0.38
N PHE A 335 13.29 -18.82 0.31
CA PHE A 335 14.27 -18.13 -0.53
C PHE A 335 15.53 -17.75 0.22
#